data_ea8ad6cf97f2715436d4cac2ee006c29
#
_entry.id   ea8ad6cf97f2715436d4cac2ee006c29
#
_cell.length_a   1.000
_cell.length_b   1.000
_cell.length_c   1.000
_cell.angle_alpha   90.00
_cell.angle_beta   90.00
_cell.angle_gamma   90.00
#
_symmetry.space_group_name_H-M   'P 1'
#
loop_
_entity.id
_entity.type
_entity.pdbx_description
1 polymer ?
#
loop_
_entity_poly.entity_id
_entity_poly.type
_entity_poly.pdbx_seq_one_letter_code
_entity_poly.pdbx_strand_id
1 'polypeptide(L)'
;MEMDDFTQLVQSVNGLLWGMYCLIPLLVGTGIYLTIKLRFIQIRRFGQAFRKVFGGITLFGDKAGKDGMSSFQSLATAISAQVGTGNLAGVATAIAMGGPGAIFWMWLAAFFGMATIFAEATLAQVFRARDAHGQIMGGPAFYISRGLNNKPLAAFFAVSIIIALGFIGNMVQANSIADGFHKAFEIPQWATGIFVFAIAGFIFIGGVRRIASFAEKMVPLMAVVYILGSLTIIFSNYDMILPAFKEIIVGAFDPSAATGGIIGASLKEAIRYGVARGLFSNEAGMGSTPHAHALAQVKHPCEQGLVAYVGLFFDTFIVLNMTALVILTTGVLDGKSTGIVLTQAAFTAGLGDIGPGFVAICLFFFAFTTIVGWYFFGEQNVKYLLGLRWVQSYRVLVLCFLMLGSFLHVTLVWELADFFNGIMVIPNVIALLALSALVAKVLKDYDTKFMLGETPEYGALSPSGGEPFSLEPSPRKGRRFSRLKLRLRRKKTPPVNLDEMDQLKERGLDRF
;
A
#
# COMPACT_ATOMS: atom_id res chain seq x y z
N MET A 1 2.37 19.50 -30.75
CA MET A 1 2.65 18.16 -30.20
C MET A 1 1.31 17.47 -30.15
N GLU A 2 1.08 16.53 -31.03
CA GLU A 2 -0.16 15.77 -31.05
C GLU A 2 -0.24 14.94 -29.76
N MET A 3 -1.45 14.54 -29.35
CA MET A 3 -1.66 13.80 -28.08
C MET A 3 -0.87 12.50 -28.06
N ASP A 4 -0.65 11.90 -29.22
CA ASP A 4 0.13 10.68 -29.41
C ASP A 4 1.62 10.91 -29.17
N ASP A 5 2.20 12.04 -29.62
CA ASP A 5 3.60 12.39 -29.38
C ASP A 5 3.88 12.57 -27.89
N PHE A 6 2.95 13.21 -27.16
CA PHE A 6 3.08 13.39 -25.72
C PHE A 6 3.02 12.05 -24.98
N THR A 7 2.10 11.18 -25.36
CA THR A 7 1.97 9.84 -24.78
C THR A 7 3.25 9.02 -25.00
N GLN A 8 3.81 9.05 -26.21
CA GLN A 8 5.07 8.38 -26.53
C GLN A 8 6.27 8.91 -25.73
N LEU A 9 6.32 10.22 -25.50
CA LEU A 9 7.35 10.82 -24.65
C LEU A 9 7.25 10.30 -23.20
N VAL A 10 6.04 10.30 -22.61
CA VAL A 10 5.82 9.80 -21.25
C VAL A 10 6.16 8.31 -21.16
N GLN A 11 5.79 7.50 -22.16
CA GLN A 11 6.14 6.09 -22.25
C GLN A 11 7.65 5.86 -22.28
N SER A 12 8.37 6.67 -23.03
CA SER A 12 9.83 6.58 -23.11
C SER A 12 10.50 6.88 -21.77
N VAL A 13 10.01 7.90 -21.07
CA VAL A 13 10.49 8.24 -19.72
C VAL A 13 10.13 7.15 -18.71
N ASN A 14 8.90 6.61 -18.76
CA ASN A 14 8.49 5.49 -17.92
C ASN A 14 9.33 4.23 -18.18
N GLY A 15 9.69 3.98 -19.44
CA GLY A 15 10.59 2.88 -19.81
C GLY A 15 11.95 2.97 -19.14
N LEU A 16 12.48 4.19 -18.94
CA LEU A 16 13.71 4.43 -18.18
C LEU A 16 13.45 4.37 -16.67
N LEU A 17 12.43 5.03 -16.17
CA LEU A 17 12.12 5.18 -14.75
C LEU A 17 11.79 3.81 -14.11
N TRP A 18 10.90 3.02 -14.73
CA TRP A 18 10.55 1.66 -14.33
C TRP A 18 11.46 0.60 -14.98
N GLY A 19 12.60 1.03 -15.48
CA GLY A 19 13.59 0.13 -16.06
C GLY A 19 14.37 -0.64 -15.00
N MET A 20 15.10 -1.68 -15.50
CA MET A 20 15.96 -2.56 -14.69
C MET A 20 17.11 -1.84 -13.97
N TYR A 21 17.32 -0.55 -14.23
CA TYR A 21 18.44 0.23 -13.68
C TYR A 21 18.01 1.38 -12.77
N CYS A 22 16.70 1.59 -12.56
CA CYS A 22 16.20 2.72 -11.76
C CYS A 22 15.30 2.26 -10.61
N LEU A 23 13.98 2.39 -10.72
CA LEU A 23 13.06 2.14 -9.60
C LEU A 23 12.97 0.68 -9.17
N ILE A 24 13.03 -0.27 -10.12
CA ILE A 24 12.94 -1.69 -9.77
C ILE A 24 14.06 -2.11 -8.80
N PRO A 25 15.37 -1.90 -9.13
CA PRO A 25 16.43 -2.27 -8.20
C PRO A 25 16.42 -1.41 -6.93
N LEU A 26 15.97 -0.16 -7.01
CA LEU A 26 15.86 0.71 -5.85
C LEU A 26 14.82 0.19 -4.85
N LEU A 27 13.63 -0.17 -5.29
CA LEU A 27 12.54 -0.66 -4.45
C LEU A 27 12.82 -2.08 -3.93
N VAL A 28 13.17 -3.01 -4.83
CA VAL A 28 13.49 -4.39 -4.45
C VAL A 28 14.75 -4.42 -3.57
N GLY A 29 15.79 -3.66 -3.92
CA GLY A 29 17.01 -3.56 -3.14
C GLY A 29 16.76 -2.98 -1.74
N THR A 30 15.90 -1.98 -1.62
CA THR A 30 15.47 -1.45 -0.31
C THR A 30 14.72 -2.50 0.50
N GLY A 31 13.83 -3.26 -0.12
CA GLY A 31 13.12 -4.35 0.51
C GLY A 31 14.05 -5.47 1.00
N ILE A 32 15.03 -5.88 0.19
CA ILE A 32 16.06 -6.85 0.57
C ILE A 32 16.90 -6.32 1.74
N TYR A 33 17.39 -5.08 1.63
CA TYR A 33 18.16 -4.44 2.69
C TYR A 33 17.40 -4.38 4.03
N LEU A 34 16.15 -3.95 4.01
CA LEU A 34 15.30 -3.88 5.19
C LEU A 34 14.97 -5.29 5.72
N THR A 35 14.73 -6.27 4.85
CA THR A 35 14.50 -7.66 5.24
C THR A 35 15.69 -8.20 6.06
N ILE A 36 16.92 -8.00 5.58
CA ILE A 36 18.14 -8.43 6.28
C ILE A 36 18.31 -7.63 7.58
N LYS A 37 18.18 -6.32 7.52
CA LYS A 37 18.37 -5.43 8.67
C LYS A 37 17.37 -5.67 9.80
N LEU A 38 16.11 -6.00 9.45
CA LEU A 38 15.05 -6.31 10.39
C LEU A 38 14.96 -7.82 10.71
N ARG A 39 15.97 -8.60 10.30
CA ARG A 39 16.11 -10.02 10.60
C ARG A 39 14.89 -10.84 10.13
N PHE A 40 14.49 -10.66 8.88
CA PHE A 40 13.37 -11.38 8.26
C PHE A 40 12.08 -11.26 9.10
N ILE A 41 11.71 -10.03 9.47
CA ILE A 41 10.55 -9.72 10.30
C ILE A 41 9.26 -10.36 9.77
N GLN A 42 9.08 -10.38 8.45
CA GLN A 42 7.92 -10.95 7.76
C GLN A 42 7.78 -12.47 7.96
N ILE A 43 8.88 -13.19 8.24
CA ILE A 43 8.85 -14.63 8.58
C ILE A 43 8.74 -14.79 10.09
N ARG A 44 9.68 -14.16 10.82
CA ARG A 44 9.86 -14.34 12.25
C ARG A 44 8.64 -13.94 13.09
N ARG A 45 7.88 -12.96 12.64
CA ARG A 45 6.72 -12.41 13.36
C ARG A 45 5.40 -12.60 12.61
N PHE A 46 5.36 -13.41 11.54
CA PHE A 46 4.16 -13.60 10.73
C PHE A 46 2.97 -14.09 11.54
N GLY A 47 3.14 -15.14 12.33
CA GLY A 47 2.06 -15.69 13.16
C GLY A 47 1.55 -14.69 14.21
N GLN A 48 2.44 -13.85 14.77
CA GLN A 48 2.07 -12.79 15.70
C GLN A 48 1.26 -11.69 14.99
N ALA A 49 1.70 -11.27 13.82
CA ALA A 49 1.03 -10.26 13.01
C ALA A 49 -0.37 -10.72 12.59
N PHE A 50 -0.46 -11.95 12.10
CA PHE A 50 -1.72 -12.56 11.71
C PHE A 50 -2.70 -12.65 12.89
N ARG A 51 -2.21 -13.07 14.06
CA ARG A 51 -3.02 -13.11 15.29
C ARG A 51 -3.49 -11.72 15.73
N LYS A 52 -2.66 -10.66 15.54
CA LYS A 52 -3.07 -9.28 15.84
C LYS A 52 -4.20 -8.79 14.94
N VAL A 53 -4.18 -9.16 13.67
CA VAL A 53 -5.23 -8.77 12.72
C VAL A 53 -6.51 -9.57 12.97
N PHE A 54 -6.42 -10.90 13.12
CA PHE A 54 -7.57 -11.79 13.17
C PHE A 54 -8.00 -12.21 14.57
N GLY A 55 -7.09 -12.25 15.54
CA GLY A 55 -7.38 -12.67 16.93
C GLY A 55 -8.10 -11.62 17.78
N GLY A 56 -8.18 -10.39 17.29
CA GLY A 56 -8.87 -9.27 17.94
C GLY A 56 -10.02 -8.70 17.10
N ILE A 57 -10.47 -9.41 16.07
CA ILE A 57 -11.63 -8.98 15.28
C ILE A 57 -12.89 -9.16 16.16
N THR A 58 -13.21 -8.13 16.91
CA THR A 58 -14.59 -7.80 17.17
C THR A 58 -15.11 -7.24 15.83
N LEU A 59 -16.11 -7.90 15.22
CA LEU A 59 -16.76 -7.47 13.96
C LEU A 59 -17.19 -5.99 13.94
N PHE A 60 -17.06 -5.29 15.05
CA PHE A 60 -17.37 -3.88 15.27
C PHE A 60 -16.24 -3.09 15.96
N GLY A 61 -14.97 -3.52 15.84
CA GLY A 61 -13.75 -2.83 16.25
C GLY A 61 -13.78 -2.13 17.61
N ASP A 62 -12.65 -2.02 18.29
CA ASP A 62 -12.50 -1.08 19.41
C ASP A 62 -12.82 0.32 18.90
N LYS A 63 -13.76 1.01 19.59
CA LYS A 63 -14.19 2.36 19.19
C LYS A 63 -12.95 3.26 19.14
N ALA A 64 -12.58 3.70 17.94
CA ALA A 64 -11.56 4.73 17.77
C ALA A 64 -11.91 5.93 18.65
N GLY A 65 -10.93 6.47 19.34
CA GLY A 65 -11.08 7.77 20.02
C GLY A 65 -11.47 8.86 19.01
N LYS A 66 -11.91 10.01 19.51
CA LYS A 66 -12.37 11.13 18.66
C LYS A 66 -11.31 11.62 17.66
N ASP A 67 -10.03 11.28 17.87
CA ASP A 67 -8.86 11.91 17.24
C ASP A 67 -8.08 11.03 16.25
N GLY A 68 -8.44 9.75 16.09
CA GLY A 68 -7.72 8.81 15.24
C GLY A 68 -8.58 7.67 14.70
N MET A 69 -7.94 6.57 14.27
CA MET A 69 -8.55 5.33 13.79
C MET A 69 -8.22 4.18 14.72
N SER A 70 -9.07 3.15 14.79
CA SER A 70 -8.65 1.86 15.34
C SER A 70 -7.56 1.23 14.45
N SER A 71 -6.80 0.27 14.98
CA SER A 71 -5.79 -0.43 14.17
C SER A 71 -6.43 -1.14 12.97
N PHE A 72 -7.62 -1.70 13.12
CA PHE A 72 -8.38 -2.33 12.04
C PHE A 72 -8.90 -1.31 11.02
N GLN A 73 -9.45 -0.18 11.44
CA GLN A 73 -9.87 0.91 10.55
C GLN A 73 -8.70 1.45 9.72
N SER A 74 -7.55 1.61 10.37
CA SER A 74 -6.32 2.03 9.71
C SER A 74 -5.85 1.00 8.67
N LEU A 75 -5.88 -0.30 9.02
CA LEU A 75 -5.59 -1.39 8.09
C LEU A 75 -6.58 -1.42 6.93
N ALA A 76 -7.88 -1.35 7.21
CA ALA A 76 -8.91 -1.33 6.17
C ALA A 76 -8.75 -0.12 5.24
N THR A 77 -8.40 1.05 5.77
CA THR A 77 -8.12 2.25 4.98
C THR A 77 -6.85 2.07 4.12
N ALA A 78 -5.82 1.40 4.62
CA ALA A 78 -4.63 1.08 3.83
C ALA A 78 -4.96 0.05 2.73
N ILE A 79 -5.64 -1.04 3.08
CA ILE A 79 -6.08 -2.07 2.10
C ILE A 79 -7.03 -1.47 1.06
N SER A 80 -7.90 -0.53 1.43
CA SER A 80 -8.79 0.14 0.47
C SER A 80 -8.02 0.89 -0.62
N ALA A 81 -6.82 1.36 -0.33
CA ALA A 81 -5.94 1.98 -1.30
C ALA A 81 -5.18 0.94 -2.15
N GLN A 82 -4.72 -0.15 -1.52
CA GLN A 82 -3.96 -1.22 -2.16
C GLN A 82 -4.82 -2.07 -3.10
N VAL A 83 -5.99 -2.53 -2.63
CA VAL A 83 -6.89 -3.40 -3.42
C VAL A 83 -7.74 -2.54 -4.35
N GLY A 84 -7.25 -2.33 -5.56
CA GLY A 84 -7.86 -1.46 -6.57
C GLY A 84 -7.81 -2.07 -7.98
N THR A 85 -7.69 -1.20 -8.98
CA THR A 85 -7.50 -1.62 -10.38
C THR A 85 -6.27 -2.48 -10.59
N GLY A 86 -5.24 -2.33 -9.72
CA GLY A 86 -4.01 -3.13 -9.75
C GLY A 86 -4.28 -4.63 -9.67
N ASN A 87 -5.18 -5.05 -8.80
CA ASN A 87 -5.50 -6.47 -8.56
C ASN A 87 -6.29 -7.13 -9.69
N LEU A 88 -6.99 -6.36 -10.49
CA LEU A 88 -7.80 -6.86 -11.62
C LEU A 88 -7.10 -6.57 -12.96
N ALA A 89 -7.03 -5.31 -13.33
CA ALA A 89 -6.44 -4.90 -14.61
C ALA A 89 -4.90 -4.96 -14.60
N GLY A 90 -4.26 -4.60 -13.47
CA GLY A 90 -2.80 -4.62 -13.35
C GLY A 90 -2.20 -6.02 -13.48
N VAL A 91 -2.79 -7.01 -12.80
CA VAL A 91 -2.39 -8.43 -12.90
C VAL A 91 -2.56 -8.96 -14.30
N ALA A 92 -3.71 -8.71 -14.92
CA ALA A 92 -3.98 -9.11 -16.30
C ALA A 92 -2.98 -8.49 -17.27
N THR A 93 -2.64 -7.20 -17.08
CA THR A 93 -1.59 -6.54 -17.87
C THR A 93 -0.22 -7.19 -17.67
N ALA A 94 0.14 -7.54 -16.42
CA ALA A 94 1.41 -8.18 -16.14
C ALA A 94 1.52 -9.56 -16.81
N ILE A 95 0.44 -10.35 -16.79
CA ILE A 95 0.40 -11.65 -17.47
C ILE A 95 0.43 -11.46 -18.99
N ALA A 96 -0.34 -10.52 -19.55
CA ALA A 96 -0.38 -10.27 -20.98
C ALA A 96 0.97 -9.79 -21.55
N MET A 97 1.69 -8.95 -20.82
CA MET A 97 2.93 -8.32 -21.28
C MET A 97 4.20 -9.03 -20.83
N GLY A 98 4.17 -9.67 -19.66
CA GLY A 98 5.31 -10.34 -19.06
C GLY A 98 5.20 -11.86 -19.00
N GLY A 99 4.07 -12.41 -19.46
CA GLY A 99 3.75 -13.83 -19.32
C GLY A 99 3.35 -14.24 -17.90
N PRO A 100 2.93 -15.51 -17.69
CA PRO A 100 2.55 -16.04 -16.38
C PRO A 100 3.64 -15.87 -15.31
N GLY A 101 4.91 -15.91 -15.71
CA GLY A 101 6.06 -15.72 -14.82
C GLY A 101 6.14 -14.37 -14.14
N ALA A 102 5.47 -13.34 -14.66
CA ALA A 102 5.35 -12.04 -14.00
C ALA A 102 4.77 -12.17 -12.58
N ILE A 103 3.88 -13.14 -12.35
CA ILE A 103 3.28 -13.40 -11.03
C ILE A 103 4.33 -13.84 -10.00
N PHE A 104 5.29 -14.67 -10.39
CA PHE A 104 6.42 -15.04 -9.51
C PHE A 104 7.20 -13.79 -9.05
N TRP A 105 7.49 -12.87 -9.97
CA TRP A 105 8.21 -11.64 -9.67
C TRP A 105 7.38 -10.68 -8.82
N MET A 106 6.05 -10.68 -8.95
CA MET A 106 5.14 -9.99 -8.02
C MET A 106 5.26 -10.56 -6.60
N TRP A 107 5.24 -11.89 -6.44
CA TRP A 107 5.41 -12.53 -5.13
C TRP A 107 6.74 -12.18 -4.48
N LEU A 108 7.82 -12.22 -5.27
CA LEU A 108 9.16 -11.89 -4.77
C LEU A 108 9.25 -10.42 -4.31
N ALA A 109 8.73 -9.50 -5.13
CA ALA A 109 8.67 -8.08 -4.80
C ALA A 109 7.81 -7.84 -3.54
N ALA A 110 6.66 -8.50 -3.43
CA ALA A 110 5.78 -8.41 -2.26
C ALA A 110 6.43 -8.96 -0.99
N PHE A 111 7.12 -10.09 -1.08
CA PHE A 111 7.84 -10.67 0.06
C PHE A 111 8.85 -9.69 0.66
N PHE A 112 9.67 -9.05 -0.18
CA PHE A 112 10.59 -8.02 0.28
C PHE A 112 9.86 -6.71 0.65
N GLY A 113 8.79 -6.38 -0.04
CA GLY A 113 7.90 -5.25 0.24
C GLY A 113 7.27 -5.31 1.63
N MET A 114 7.02 -6.51 2.19
CA MET A 114 6.52 -6.67 3.57
C MET A 114 7.45 -6.04 4.62
N ALA A 115 8.78 -6.13 4.45
CA ALA A 115 9.71 -5.47 5.34
C ALA A 115 9.74 -3.95 5.13
N THR A 116 9.52 -3.50 3.90
CA THR A 116 9.44 -2.08 3.55
C THR A 116 8.21 -1.43 4.19
N ILE A 117 7.02 -2.01 4.00
CA ILE A 117 5.77 -1.46 4.55
C ILE A 117 5.75 -1.51 6.08
N PHE A 118 6.41 -2.52 6.71
CA PHE A 118 6.64 -2.55 8.15
C PHE A 118 7.44 -1.32 8.60
N ALA A 119 8.53 -0.99 7.91
CA ALA A 119 9.35 0.16 8.23
C ALA A 119 8.58 1.47 8.03
N GLU A 120 7.84 1.61 6.94
CA GLU A 120 6.98 2.76 6.63
C GLU A 120 5.96 3.01 7.73
N ALA A 121 5.16 2.00 8.09
CA ALA A 121 4.13 2.12 9.11
C ALA A 121 4.71 2.39 10.51
N THR A 122 5.86 1.77 10.84
CA THR A 122 6.58 2.04 12.08
C THR A 122 7.05 3.48 12.16
N LEU A 123 7.67 4.02 11.10
CA LEU A 123 8.12 5.42 11.05
C LEU A 123 6.93 6.40 11.08
N ALA A 124 5.84 6.07 10.40
CA ALA A 124 4.63 6.89 10.43
C ALA A 124 4.06 7.04 11.84
N GLN A 125 4.09 5.97 12.64
CA GLN A 125 3.68 6.00 14.05
C GLN A 125 4.67 6.79 14.94
N VAL A 126 5.98 6.65 14.71
CA VAL A 126 7.02 7.36 15.48
C VAL A 126 6.94 8.88 15.26
N PHE A 127 6.68 9.32 14.03
CA PHE A 127 6.70 10.74 13.66
C PHE A 127 5.33 11.37 13.46
N ARG A 128 4.25 10.70 13.89
CA ARG A 128 2.89 11.25 13.82
C ARG A 128 2.77 12.57 14.58
N ALA A 129 1.82 13.41 14.15
CA ALA A 129 1.58 14.73 14.70
C ALA A 129 0.10 14.94 15.01
N ARG A 130 -0.23 16.03 15.73
CA ARG A 130 -1.60 16.54 15.85
C ARG A 130 -1.75 17.85 15.08
N ASP A 131 -2.86 18.01 14.38
CA ASP A 131 -3.23 19.27 13.76
C ASP A 131 -3.81 20.27 14.80
N ALA A 132 -4.17 21.46 14.34
CA ALA A 132 -4.75 22.50 15.19
C ALA A 132 -6.10 22.11 15.85
N HIS A 133 -6.77 21.08 15.34
CA HIS A 133 -8.01 20.54 15.91
C HIS A 133 -7.78 19.27 16.75
N GLY A 134 -6.51 18.93 17.03
CA GLY A 134 -6.13 17.76 17.80
C GLY A 134 -6.18 16.43 17.03
N GLN A 135 -6.51 16.43 15.73
CA GLN A 135 -6.57 15.22 14.93
C GLN A 135 -5.16 14.72 14.59
N ILE A 136 -4.98 13.41 14.64
CA ILE A 136 -3.70 12.77 14.30
C ILE A 136 -3.46 12.87 12.79
N MET A 137 -2.23 13.21 12.43
CA MET A 137 -1.69 13.27 11.08
C MET A 137 -0.34 12.56 11.03
N GLY A 138 0.05 12.06 9.86
CA GLY A 138 1.37 11.45 9.67
C GLY A 138 1.59 11.02 8.23
N GLY A 139 2.67 10.27 8.02
CA GLY A 139 3.10 9.80 6.71
C GLY A 139 4.51 10.27 6.38
N PRO A 140 5.01 10.02 5.15
CA PRO A 140 6.39 10.30 4.77
C PRO A 140 6.83 11.74 4.95
N ALA A 141 5.99 12.71 4.61
CA ALA A 141 6.32 14.13 4.79
C ALA A 141 6.73 14.45 6.25
N PHE A 142 6.14 13.75 7.23
CA PHE A 142 6.45 13.94 8.65
C PHE A 142 7.77 13.28 9.05
N TYR A 143 8.04 12.04 8.66
CA TYR A 143 9.32 11.42 9.00
C TYR A 143 10.49 11.94 8.16
N ILE A 144 10.25 12.45 6.93
CA ILE A 144 11.28 13.15 6.17
C ILE A 144 11.62 14.50 6.82
N SER A 145 10.60 15.32 7.14
CA SER A 145 10.84 16.65 7.70
C SER A 145 11.43 16.63 9.12
N ARG A 146 11.04 15.65 9.95
CA ARG A 146 11.45 15.56 11.35
C ARG A 146 12.57 14.56 11.59
N GLY A 147 12.53 13.41 10.92
CA GLY A 147 13.53 12.36 11.04
C GLY A 147 14.83 12.70 10.33
N LEU A 148 14.74 13.23 9.11
CA LEU A 148 15.90 13.67 8.32
C LEU A 148 16.19 15.17 8.45
N ASN A 149 15.31 15.93 9.12
CA ASN A 149 15.37 17.39 9.18
C ASN A 149 15.43 18.05 7.79
N ASN A 150 14.81 17.46 6.78
CA ASN A 150 14.82 17.89 5.39
C ASN A 150 13.42 18.33 4.93
N LYS A 151 13.09 19.61 5.14
CA LYS A 151 11.79 20.18 4.75
C LYS A 151 11.58 20.26 3.23
N PRO A 152 12.59 20.63 2.40
CA PRO A 152 12.41 20.61 0.94
C PRO A 152 12.06 19.23 0.39
N LEU A 153 12.74 18.17 0.84
CA LEU A 153 12.44 16.79 0.42
C LEU A 153 11.04 16.36 0.87
N ALA A 154 10.61 16.76 2.07
CA ALA A 154 9.28 16.50 2.57
C ALA A 154 8.19 17.21 1.76
N ALA A 155 8.44 18.47 1.37
CA ALA A 155 7.53 19.22 0.51
C ALA A 155 7.46 18.61 -0.90
N PHE A 156 8.60 18.18 -1.45
CA PHE A 156 8.64 17.48 -2.73
C PHE A 156 7.82 16.18 -2.70
N PHE A 157 7.99 15.36 -1.68
CA PHE A 157 7.16 14.16 -1.48
C PHE A 157 5.67 14.52 -1.41
N ALA A 158 5.31 15.52 -0.59
CA ALA A 158 3.93 15.90 -0.38
C ALA A 158 3.25 16.43 -1.66
N VAL A 159 3.96 17.20 -2.48
CA VAL A 159 3.47 17.63 -3.81
C VAL A 159 3.32 16.42 -4.74
N SER A 160 4.33 15.55 -4.77
CA SER A 160 4.31 14.37 -5.64
C SER A 160 3.13 13.46 -5.36
N ILE A 161 2.83 13.16 -4.09
CA ILE A 161 1.69 12.28 -3.74
C ILE A 161 0.33 12.94 -3.99
N ILE A 162 0.20 14.27 -3.82
CA ILE A 162 -1.03 14.99 -4.17
C ILE A 162 -1.31 14.83 -5.67
N ILE A 163 -0.29 14.97 -6.52
CA ILE A 163 -0.44 14.81 -7.97
C ILE A 163 -0.64 13.34 -8.33
N ALA A 164 0.25 12.45 -7.84
CA ALA A 164 0.28 11.04 -8.21
C ALA A 164 -1.01 10.31 -7.82
N LEU A 165 -1.43 10.40 -6.57
CA LEU A 165 -2.58 9.67 -6.05
C LEU A 165 -3.83 10.53 -5.98
N GLY A 166 -3.68 11.77 -5.46
CA GLY A 166 -4.80 12.69 -5.26
C GLY A 166 -5.50 13.08 -6.57
N PHE A 167 -4.77 13.24 -7.65
CA PHE A 167 -5.33 13.62 -8.95
C PHE A 167 -5.21 12.49 -9.98
N ILE A 168 -4.03 12.18 -10.46
CA ILE A 168 -3.83 11.27 -11.61
C ILE A 168 -4.26 9.83 -11.27
N GLY A 169 -3.85 9.32 -10.12
CA GLY A 169 -4.24 7.97 -9.69
C GLY A 169 -5.76 7.82 -9.56
N ASN A 170 -6.42 8.83 -9.00
CA ASN A 170 -7.89 8.84 -8.92
C ASN A 170 -8.56 8.88 -10.30
N MET A 171 -7.94 9.54 -11.30
CA MET A 171 -8.40 9.48 -12.70
C MET A 171 -8.30 8.06 -13.26
N VAL A 172 -7.23 7.31 -12.98
CA VAL A 172 -7.09 5.89 -13.40
C VAL A 172 -8.23 5.05 -12.84
N GLN A 173 -8.54 5.22 -11.56
CA GLN A 173 -9.62 4.44 -10.92
C GLN A 173 -10.97 4.77 -11.55
N ALA A 174 -11.31 6.06 -11.71
CA ALA A 174 -12.56 6.50 -12.32
C ALA A 174 -12.67 6.04 -13.79
N ASN A 175 -11.58 6.14 -14.55
CA ASN A 175 -11.50 5.67 -15.94
C ASN A 175 -11.77 4.17 -16.05
N SER A 176 -11.12 3.38 -15.21
CA SER A 176 -11.29 1.93 -15.20
C SER A 176 -12.70 1.49 -14.82
N ILE A 177 -13.35 2.18 -13.87
CA ILE A 177 -14.77 1.95 -13.54
C ILE A 177 -15.63 2.26 -14.75
N ALA A 178 -15.44 3.42 -15.39
CA ALA A 178 -16.23 3.85 -16.52
C ALA A 178 -16.09 2.90 -17.72
N ASP A 179 -14.87 2.46 -18.04
CA ASP A 179 -14.61 1.49 -19.11
C ASP A 179 -15.21 0.10 -18.80
N GLY A 180 -15.05 -0.38 -17.56
CA GLY A 180 -15.61 -1.66 -17.13
C GLY A 180 -17.14 -1.71 -17.18
N PHE A 181 -17.81 -0.62 -16.76
CA PHE A 181 -19.27 -0.52 -16.81
C PHE A 181 -19.79 -0.34 -18.25
N HIS A 182 -19.06 0.41 -19.08
CA HIS A 182 -19.42 0.54 -20.49
C HIS A 182 -19.37 -0.81 -21.20
N LYS A 183 -18.31 -1.59 -20.98
CA LYS A 183 -18.15 -2.92 -21.62
C LYS A 183 -19.13 -3.97 -21.10
N ALA A 184 -19.48 -3.93 -19.80
CA ALA A 184 -20.35 -4.94 -19.21
C ALA A 184 -21.85 -4.64 -19.37
N PHE A 185 -22.24 -3.36 -19.35
CA PHE A 185 -23.64 -2.95 -19.25
C PHE A 185 -24.05 -1.91 -20.30
N GLU A 186 -23.12 -1.55 -21.21
CA GLU A 186 -23.33 -0.49 -22.23
C GLU A 186 -23.65 0.89 -21.60
N ILE A 187 -23.36 1.10 -20.32
CA ILE A 187 -23.60 2.37 -19.63
C ILE A 187 -22.61 3.41 -20.18
N PRO A 188 -23.09 4.59 -20.61
CA PRO A 188 -22.21 5.65 -21.09
C PRO A 188 -21.21 6.07 -20.01
N GLN A 189 -19.94 6.28 -20.40
CA GLN A 189 -18.86 6.62 -19.46
C GLN A 189 -19.16 7.88 -18.64
N TRP A 190 -19.82 8.89 -19.25
CA TRP A 190 -20.21 10.10 -18.52
C TRP A 190 -21.21 9.83 -17.38
N ALA A 191 -22.14 8.89 -17.57
CA ALA A 191 -23.12 8.54 -16.54
C ALA A 191 -22.45 7.86 -15.36
N THR A 192 -21.50 6.94 -15.62
CA THR A 192 -20.66 6.33 -14.59
C THR A 192 -19.79 7.39 -13.89
N GLY A 193 -19.22 8.33 -14.63
CA GLY A 193 -18.44 9.44 -14.07
C GLY A 193 -19.24 10.31 -13.10
N ILE A 194 -20.48 10.68 -13.46
CA ILE A 194 -21.39 11.44 -12.58
C ILE A 194 -21.71 10.63 -11.31
N PHE A 195 -21.97 9.33 -11.45
CA PHE A 195 -22.27 8.46 -10.32
C PHE A 195 -21.10 8.36 -9.34
N VAL A 196 -19.86 8.12 -9.85
CA VAL A 196 -18.64 8.09 -9.04
C VAL A 196 -18.40 9.44 -8.37
N PHE A 197 -18.54 10.56 -9.11
CA PHE A 197 -18.42 11.92 -8.59
C PHE A 197 -19.37 12.18 -7.41
N ALA A 198 -20.64 11.81 -7.55
CA ALA A 198 -21.66 12.06 -6.53
C ALA A 198 -21.39 11.28 -5.24
N ILE A 199 -21.09 9.98 -5.35
CA ILE A 199 -20.80 9.13 -4.17
C ILE A 199 -19.48 9.55 -3.51
N ALA A 200 -18.43 9.81 -4.30
CA ALA A 200 -17.16 10.28 -3.77
C ALA A 200 -17.32 11.61 -3.03
N GLY A 201 -18.04 12.56 -3.60
CA GLY A 201 -18.36 13.84 -2.96
C GLY A 201 -19.07 13.66 -1.63
N PHE A 202 -20.06 12.77 -1.56
CA PHE A 202 -20.78 12.45 -0.33
C PHE A 202 -19.83 11.90 0.76
N ILE A 203 -18.91 11.01 0.40
CA ILE A 203 -17.95 10.41 1.35
C ILE A 203 -16.92 11.46 1.80
N PHE A 204 -16.34 12.23 0.87
CA PHE A 204 -15.31 13.22 1.17
C PHE A 204 -15.77 14.33 2.11
N ILE A 205 -17.06 14.77 2.00
CA ILE A 205 -17.64 15.75 2.91
C ILE A 205 -17.64 15.27 4.36
N GLY A 206 -17.76 13.96 4.60
CA GLY A 206 -17.75 13.38 5.94
C GLY A 206 -16.36 13.27 6.59
N GLY A 207 -15.28 13.54 5.82
CA GLY A 207 -13.90 13.54 6.31
C GLY A 207 -13.42 12.17 6.79
N VAL A 208 -12.33 12.17 7.56
CA VAL A 208 -11.59 10.97 8.00
C VAL A 208 -12.49 9.89 8.63
N ARG A 209 -13.47 10.28 9.45
CA ARG A 209 -14.36 9.30 10.10
C ARG A 209 -15.24 8.53 9.12
N ARG A 210 -15.80 9.23 8.12
CA ARG A 210 -16.64 8.59 7.11
C ARG A 210 -15.80 7.73 6.18
N ILE A 211 -14.61 8.18 5.81
CA ILE A 211 -13.62 7.42 5.04
C ILE A 211 -13.27 6.12 5.77
N ALA A 212 -12.88 6.20 7.04
CA ALA A 212 -12.53 5.03 7.85
C ALA A 212 -13.69 4.05 8.01
N SER A 213 -14.90 4.55 8.31
CA SER A 213 -16.10 3.72 8.46
C SER A 213 -16.54 3.09 7.14
N PHE A 214 -16.33 3.76 6.02
CA PHE A 214 -16.60 3.22 4.69
C PHE A 214 -15.63 2.10 4.36
N ALA A 215 -14.31 2.33 4.51
CA ALA A 215 -13.28 1.34 4.26
C ALA A 215 -13.44 0.08 5.14
N GLU A 216 -13.70 0.26 6.45
CA GLU A 216 -13.90 -0.82 7.40
C GLU A 216 -15.00 -1.81 7.00
N LYS A 217 -16.06 -1.33 6.34
CA LYS A 217 -17.20 -2.15 5.91
C LYS A 217 -17.03 -2.70 4.50
N MET A 218 -16.54 -1.86 3.58
CA MET A 218 -16.47 -2.21 2.16
C MET A 218 -15.32 -3.17 1.86
N VAL A 219 -14.16 -3.00 2.50
CA VAL A 219 -12.98 -3.82 2.22
C VAL A 219 -13.22 -5.30 2.50
N PRO A 220 -13.73 -5.74 3.66
CA PRO A 220 -14.03 -7.15 3.87
C PRO A 220 -15.13 -7.67 2.93
N LEU A 221 -16.18 -6.88 2.69
CA LEU A 221 -17.29 -7.27 1.82
C LEU A 221 -16.81 -7.54 0.38
N MET A 222 -16.07 -6.57 -0.21
CA MET A 222 -15.59 -6.69 -1.57
C MET A 222 -14.61 -7.86 -1.73
N ALA A 223 -13.72 -8.06 -0.74
CA ALA A 223 -12.76 -9.14 -0.75
C ALA A 223 -13.44 -10.51 -0.72
N VAL A 224 -14.42 -10.69 0.17
CA VAL A 224 -15.17 -11.96 0.28
C VAL A 224 -15.93 -12.27 -1.01
N VAL A 225 -16.66 -11.30 -1.57
CA VAL A 225 -17.42 -11.49 -2.81
C VAL A 225 -16.49 -11.88 -3.97
N TYR A 226 -15.37 -11.16 -4.12
CA TYR A 226 -14.41 -11.43 -5.18
C TYR A 226 -13.71 -12.78 -5.03
N ILE A 227 -13.26 -13.11 -3.81
CA ILE A 227 -12.60 -14.40 -3.53
C ILE A 227 -13.57 -15.56 -3.79
N LEU A 228 -14.81 -15.49 -3.34
CA LEU A 228 -15.79 -16.54 -3.57
C LEU A 228 -16.10 -16.75 -5.05
N GLY A 229 -16.30 -15.67 -5.83
CA GLY A 229 -16.49 -15.76 -7.27
C GLY A 229 -15.26 -16.35 -7.99
N SER A 230 -14.06 -15.93 -7.60
CA SER A 230 -12.82 -16.47 -8.16
C SER A 230 -12.60 -17.95 -7.80
N LEU A 231 -12.83 -18.34 -6.55
CA LEU A 231 -12.73 -19.75 -6.12
C LEU A 231 -13.71 -20.65 -6.86
N THR A 232 -14.91 -20.16 -7.15
CA THR A 232 -15.89 -20.94 -7.96
C THR A 232 -15.29 -21.30 -9.32
N ILE A 233 -14.63 -20.35 -10.01
CA ILE A 233 -14.01 -20.59 -11.31
C ILE A 233 -12.79 -21.51 -11.16
N ILE A 234 -11.91 -21.24 -10.20
CA ILE A 234 -10.69 -22.01 -9.97
C ILE A 234 -11.03 -23.48 -9.66
N PHE A 235 -12.02 -23.75 -8.81
CA PHE A 235 -12.45 -25.11 -8.47
C PHE A 235 -13.20 -25.79 -9.62
N SER A 236 -13.90 -25.04 -10.46
CA SER A 236 -14.51 -25.59 -11.69
C SER A 236 -13.44 -26.07 -12.70
N ASN A 237 -12.23 -25.52 -12.61
CA ASN A 237 -11.08 -25.88 -13.45
C ASN A 237 -9.92 -26.46 -12.60
N TYR A 238 -10.25 -27.30 -11.61
CA TYR A 238 -9.28 -27.77 -10.60
C TYR A 238 -8.08 -28.51 -11.20
N ASP A 239 -8.25 -29.21 -12.31
CA ASP A 239 -7.20 -29.88 -13.08
C ASP A 239 -6.16 -28.93 -13.67
N MET A 240 -6.54 -27.67 -13.90
CA MET A 240 -5.63 -26.62 -14.42
C MET A 240 -4.89 -25.86 -13.31
N ILE A 241 -5.18 -26.11 -12.03
CA ILE A 241 -4.50 -25.40 -10.91
C ILE A 241 -3.00 -25.69 -10.91
N LEU A 242 -2.64 -26.99 -10.97
CA LEU A 242 -1.22 -27.39 -10.95
C LEU A 242 -0.47 -26.96 -12.21
N PRO A 243 -1.03 -27.10 -13.43
CA PRO A 243 -0.48 -26.48 -14.64
C PRO A 243 -0.24 -24.98 -14.52
N ALA A 244 -1.22 -24.20 -13.99
CA ALA A 244 -1.09 -22.75 -13.80
C ALA A 244 0.10 -22.39 -12.89
N PHE A 245 0.27 -23.09 -11.76
CA PHE A 245 1.45 -22.88 -10.91
C PHE A 245 2.76 -23.24 -11.63
N LYS A 246 2.76 -24.30 -12.43
CA LYS A 246 3.92 -24.67 -13.24
C LYS A 246 4.26 -23.58 -14.26
N GLU A 247 3.25 -23.01 -14.94
CA GLU A 247 3.45 -21.90 -15.88
C GLU A 247 4.02 -20.67 -15.17
N ILE A 248 3.57 -20.34 -13.96
CA ILE A 248 4.12 -19.23 -13.16
C ILE A 248 5.61 -19.48 -12.86
N ILE A 249 5.97 -20.67 -12.38
CA ILE A 249 7.35 -20.97 -11.97
C ILE A 249 8.27 -21.09 -13.19
N VAL A 250 7.87 -21.82 -14.23
CA VAL A 250 8.67 -21.96 -15.45
C VAL A 250 8.78 -20.62 -16.16
N GLY A 251 7.66 -19.93 -16.35
CA GLY A 251 7.61 -18.63 -17.01
C GLY A 251 8.37 -17.52 -16.29
N ALA A 252 8.67 -17.68 -15.00
CA ALA A 252 9.49 -16.74 -14.27
C ALA A 252 10.93 -16.67 -14.78
N PHE A 253 11.43 -17.76 -15.38
CA PHE A 253 12.81 -17.88 -15.85
C PHE A 253 12.89 -18.16 -17.35
N ASP A 254 11.85 -18.74 -17.93
CA ASP A 254 11.68 -18.97 -19.38
C ASP A 254 10.23 -18.68 -19.80
N PRO A 255 9.89 -17.39 -20.06
CA PRO A 255 8.53 -17.00 -20.45
C PRO A 255 8.06 -17.66 -21.77
N SER A 256 8.96 -17.92 -22.69
CA SER A 256 8.64 -18.53 -23.98
C SER A 256 8.22 -20.01 -23.84
N ALA A 257 8.87 -20.74 -22.94
CA ALA A 257 8.51 -22.12 -22.65
C ALA A 257 7.14 -22.23 -21.93
N ALA A 258 6.79 -21.26 -21.11
CA ALA A 258 5.52 -21.27 -20.36
C ALA A 258 4.31 -21.01 -21.25
N THR A 259 4.45 -20.16 -22.27
CA THR A 259 3.34 -19.69 -23.11
C THR A 259 3.27 -20.38 -24.47
N GLY A 260 4.19 -21.30 -24.78
CA GLY A 260 4.32 -21.90 -26.11
C GLY A 260 4.58 -20.87 -27.20
N GLY A 261 5.12 -19.69 -26.84
CA GLY A 261 5.39 -18.59 -27.77
C GLY A 261 4.20 -17.71 -28.12
N ILE A 262 3.01 -17.93 -27.53
CA ILE A 262 1.83 -17.10 -27.75
C ILE A 262 2.07 -15.65 -27.29
N ILE A 263 2.76 -15.50 -26.15
CA ILE A 263 3.20 -14.21 -25.61
C ILE A 263 4.70 -14.13 -25.87
N GLY A 264 5.15 -13.24 -26.75
CA GLY A 264 6.58 -13.01 -27.04
C GLY A 264 7.34 -12.30 -25.91
N ALA A 265 6.99 -12.59 -24.64
CA ALA A 265 7.60 -11.96 -23.48
C ALA A 265 9.03 -12.45 -23.23
N SER A 266 9.91 -11.54 -22.87
CA SER A 266 11.26 -11.83 -22.42
C SER A 266 11.33 -11.91 -20.88
N LEU A 267 12.38 -12.55 -20.35
CA LEU A 267 12.67 -12.52 -18.91
C LEU A 267 12.70 -11.09 -18.35
N LYS A 268 13.26 -10.14 -19.10
CA LYS A 268 13.30 -8.73 -18.72
C LYS A 268 11.88 -8.16 -18.54
N GLU A 269 10.96 -8.51 -19.43
CA GLU A 269 9.56 -8.06 -19.37
C GLU A 269 8.81 -8.74 -18.23
N ALA A 270 9.00 -10.02 -18.00
CA ALA A 270 8.43 -10.73 -16.84
C ALA A 270 8.83 -10.07 -15.52
N ILE A 271 10.11 -9.75 -15.33
CA ILE A 271 10.61 -9.05 -14.16
C ILE A 271 10.00 -7.64 -14.09
N ARG A 272 10.08 -6.87 -15.18
CA ARG A 272 9.61 -5.47 -15.22
C ARG A 272 8.14 -5.36 -14.88
N TYR A 273 7.29 -6.07 -15.61
CA TYR A 273 5.85 -5.99 -15.40
C TYR A 273 5.42 -6.64 -14.07
N GLY A 274 6.05 -7.75 -13.69
CA GLY A 274 5.80 -8.37 -12.41
C GLY A 274 6.08 -7.41 -11.24
N VAL A 275 7.29 -6.85 -11.18
CA VAL A 275 7.67 -5.94 -10.09
C VAL A 275 6.87 -4.63 -10.14
N ALA A 276 6.77 -3.98 -11.32
CA ALA A 276 6.10 -2.68 -11.43
C ALA A 276 4.60 -2.77 -11.10
N ARG A 277 3.88 -3.75 -11.64
CA ARG A 277 2.45 -3.92 -11.36
C ARG A 277 2.18 -4.48 -9.96
N GLY A 278 3.07 -5.32 -9.42
CA GLY A 278 3.02 -5.76 -8.03
C GLY A 278 3.15 -4.60 -7.06
N LEU A 279 4.14 -3.73 -7.26
CA LEU A 279 4.35 -2.53 -6.42
C LEU A 279 3.22 -1.50 -6.57
N PHE A 280 2.67 -1.35 -7.77
CA PHE A 280 1.49 -0.50 -7.98
C PHE A 280 0.28 -0.98 -7.18
N SER A 281 0.08 -2.31 -7.05
CA SER A 281 -1.01 -2.90 -6.27
C SER A 281 -0.76 -2.77 -4.77
N ASN A 282 0.37 -3.27 -4.27
CA ASN A 282 0.61 -3.37 -2.83
C ASN A 282 1.19 -2.11 -2.17
N GLU A 283 1.60 -1.12 -2.97
CA GLU A 283 2.09 0.20 -2.56
C GLU A 283 3.35 0.20 -1.66
N ALA A 284 4.06 -0.92 -1.51
CA ALA A 284 5.23 -1.01 -0.65
C ALA A 284 6.39 -0.15 -1.15
N GLY A 285 6.84 0.78 -0.33
CA GLY A 285 7.91 1.74 -0.68
C GLY A 285 7.42 2.99 -1.41
N MET A 286 6.12 3.09 -1.72
CA MET A 286 5.54 4.27 -2.34
C MET A 286 5.29 5.41 -1.35
N GLY A 287 5.17 5.09 -0.05
CA GLY A 287 4.90 6.09 0.98
C GLY A 287 3.44 6.50 1.09
N SER A 288 2.52 5.78 0.49
CA SER A 288 1.09 6.08 0.48
C SER A 288 0.40 5.60 1.75
N THR A 289 0.43 4.29 2.02
CA THR A 289 -0.25 3.65 3.17
C THR A 289 0.21 4.13 4.55
N PRO A 290 1.45 4.65 4.76
CA PRO A 290 1.85 5.27 6.03
C PRO A 290 0.90 6.35 6.55
N HIS A 291 0.17 7.04 5.66
CA HIS A 291 -0.80 8.06 6.05
C HIS A 291 -1.97 7.46 6.85
N ALA A 292 -2.46 6.29 6.45
CA ALA A 292 -3.47 5.58 7.22
C ALA A 292 -2.88 5.01 8.51
N HIS A 293 -1.73 4.35 8.41
CA HIS A 293 -1.08 3.70 9.55
C HIS A 293 -0.66 4.68 10.66
N ALA A 294 -0.39 5.95 10.34
CA ALA A 294 -0.10 6.99 11.33
C ALA A 294 -1.27 7.26 12.28
N LEU A 295 -2.52 7.12 11.79
CA LEU A 295 -3.73 7.43 12.56
C LEU A 295 -4.15 6.32 13.52
N ALA A 296 -3.56 5.13 13.41
CA ALA A 296 -3.87 4.00 14.25
C ALA A 296 -3.51 4.27 15.72
N GLN A 297 -4.44 3.94 16.61
CA GLN A 297 -4.21 4.00 18.05
C GLN A 297 -3.64 2.67 18.53
N VAL A 298 -2.32 2.59 18.63
CA VAL A 298 -1.58 1.42 19.11
C VAL A 298 -0.62 1.81 20.23
N LYS A 299 -0.29 0.86 21.09
CA LYS A 299 0.62 1.07 22.22
C LYS A 299 2.09 1.18 21.78
N HIS A 300 2.45 0.47 20.73
CA HIS A 300 3.80 0.46 20.19
C HIS A 300 3.82 0.58 18.66
N PRO A 301 4.69 1.41 18.04
CA PRO A 301 4.76 1.59 16.59
C PRO A 301 4.90 0.30 15.78
N CYS A 302 5.67 -0.67 16.27
CA CYS A 302 5.84 -1.96 15.61
C CYS A 302 4.54 -2.76 15.52
N GLU A 303 3.57 -2.53 16.39
CA GLU A 303 2.27 -3.21 16.29
C GLU A 303 1.56 -2.86 14.99
N GLN A 304 1.59 -1.58 14.62
CA GLN A 304 1.01 -1.14 13.35
C GLN A 304 1.87 -1.56 12.16
N GLY A 305 3.19 -1.63 12.32
CA GLY A 305 4.07 -2.21 11.30
C GLY A 305 3.75 -3.68 11.00
N LEU A 306 3.48 -4.49 12.04
CA LEU A 306 3.06 -5.88 11.90
C LEU A 306 1.70 -6.00 11.19
N VAL A 307 0.76 -5.13 11.52
CA VAL A 307 -0.56 -5.07 10.88
C VAL A 307 -0.44 -4.67 9.40
N ALA A 308 0.43 -3.72 9.07
CA ALA A 308 0.62 -3.21 7.72
C ALA A 308 1.08 -4.29 6.74
N TYR A 309 2.06 -5.14 7.10
CA TYR A 309 2.50 -6.16 6.17
C TYR A 309 1.51 -7.33 6.01
N VAL A 310 0.58 -7.54 6.96
CA VAL A 310 -0.53 -8.48 6.76
C VAL A 310 -1.47 -7.94 5.69
N GLY A 311 -1.70 -6.62 5.63
CA GLY A 311 -2.47 -5.99 4.55
C GLY A 311 -1.86 -6.27 3.18
N LEU A 312 -0.54 -6.05 3.04
CA LEU A 312 0.20 -6.37 1.81
C LEU A 312 0.12 -7.86 1.45
N PHE A 313 0.23 -8.74 2.46
CA PHE A 313 0.07 -10.19 2.24
C PHE A 313 -1.30 -10.50 1.65
N PHE A 314 -2.37 -9.92 2.20
CA PHE A 314 -3.73 -10.08 1.68
C PHE A 314 -3.87 -9.58 0.25
N ASP A 315 -3.37 -8.39 -0.03
CA ASP A 315 -3.41 -7.81 -1.38
C ASP A 315 -2.78 -8.74 -2.41
N THR A 316 -1.51 -9.08 -2.21
CA THR A 316 -0.74 -9.77 -3.24
C THR A 316 -0.88 -11.28 -3.21
N PHE A 317 -0.81 -11.93 -2.03
CA PHE A 317 -0.84 -13.40 -1.96
C PHE A 317 -2.25 -13.99 -1.91
N ILE A 318 -3.28 -13.17 -1.68
CA ILE A 318 -4.68 -13.64 -1.71
C ILE A 318 -5.41 -13.01 -2.91
N VAL A 319 -5.72 -11.70 -2.87
CA VAL A 319 -6.62 -11.09 -3.85
C VAL A 319 -6.03 -11.08 -5.26
N LEU A 320 -4.78 -10.68 -5.41
CA LEU A 320 -4.08 -10.66 -6.69
C LEU A 320 -3.95 -12.06 -7.30
N ASN A 321 -3.65 -13.08 -6.46
CA ASN A 321 -3.57 -14.46 -6.91
C ASN A 321 -4.91 -15.02 -7.39
N MET A 322 -6.04 -14.59 -6.82
CA MET A 322 -7.35 -14.99 -7.36
C MET A 322 -7.47 -14.60 -8.82
N THR A 323 -7.15 -13.36 -9.18
CA THR A 323 -7.16 -12.89 -10.57
C THR A 323 -6.21 -13.69 -11.45
N ALA A 324 -4.96 -13.88 -11.00
CA ALA A 324 -3.95 -14.61 -11.77
C ALA A 324 -4.38 -16.05 -12.04
N LEU A 325 -4.85 -16.75 -11.02
CA LEU A 325 -5.30 -18.14 -11.17
C LEU A 325 -6.55 -18.25 -12.05
N VAL A 326 -7.52 -17.34 -11.94
CA VAL A 326 -8.68 -17.32 -12.82
C VAL A 326 -8.25 -17.16 -14.28
N ILE A 327 -7.35 -16.24 -14.60
CA ILE A 327 -6.86 -16.03 -15.97
C ILE A 327 -6.13 -17.29 -16.47
N LEU A 328 -5.25 -17.87 -15.67
CA LEU A 328 -4.42 -19.00 -16.09
C LEU A 328 -5.22 -20.32 -16.18
N THR A 329 -6.15 -20.57 -15.25
CA THR A 329 -6.93 -21.80 -15.24
C THR A 329 -8.03 -21.82 -16.30
N THR A 330 -8.47 -20.67 -16.79
CA THR A 330 -9.48 -20.58 -17.89
C THR A 330 -8.87 -20.62 -19.29
N GLY A 331 -7.54 -20.45 -19.41
CA GLY A 331 -6.82 -20.56 -20.67
C GLY A 331 -7.17 -19.47 -21.71
N VAL A 332 -7.60 -18.30 -21.27
CA VAL A 332 -8.08 -17.20 -22.16
C VAL A 332 -6.96 -16.31 -22.73
N LEU A 333 -5.69 -16.70 -22.54
CA LEU A 333 -4.56 -15.92 -23.04
C LEU A 333 -4.49 -16.00 -24.58
N ASP A 334 -4.82 -14.91 -25.25
CA ASP A 334 -4.87 -14.77 -26.72
C ASP A 334 -3.67 -14.01 -27.32
N GLY A 335 -2.77 -13.48 -26.44
CA GLY A 335 -1.64 -12.64 -26.85
C GLY A 335 -2.03 -11.22 -27.30
N LYS A 336 -3.30 -10.81 -27.19
CA LYS A 336 -3.81 -9.51 -27.63
C LYS A 336 -4.54 -8.76 -26.53
N SER A 337 -5.42 -9.45 -25.79
CA SER A 337 -6.22 -8.88 -24.72
C SER A 337 -5.35 -8.55 -23.50
N THR A 338 -5.60 -7.41 -22.86
CA THR A 338 -4.87 -6.96 -21.69
C THR A 338 -5.79 -6.22 -20.70
N GLY A 339 -5.31 -5.92 -19.51
CA GLY A 339 -6.03 -5.16 -18.51
C GLY A 339 -7.38 -5.77 -18.15
N ILE A 340 -8.38 -4.91 -17.95
CA ILE A 340 -9.71 -5.36 -17.47
C ILE A 340 -10.42 -6.27 -18.48
N VAL A 341 -10.13 -6.11 -19.78
CA VAL A 341 -10.73 -6.91 -20.85
C VAL A 341 -10.33 -8.38 -20.71
N LEU A 342 -9.07 -8.64 -20.43
CA LEU A 342 -8.56 -10.01 -20.20
C LEU A 342 -9.19 -10.62 -18.94
N THR A 343 -9.33 -9.83 -17.87
CA THR A 343 -9.99 -10.30 -16.65
C THR A 343 -11.47 -10.62 -16.91
N GLN A 344 -12.19 -9.75 -17.63
CA GLN A 344 -13.59 -10.01 -18.00
C GLN A 344 -13.71 -11.27 -18.86
N ALA A 345 -12.83 -11.48 -19.83
CA ALA A 345 -12.82 -12.68 -20.66
C ALA A 345 -12.63 -13.95 -19.80
N ALA A 346 -11.73 -13.91 -18.82
CA ALA A 346 -11.48 -15.04 -17.91
C ALA A 346 -12.71 -15.37 -17.04
N PHE A 347 -13.36 -14.35 -16.49
CA PHE A 347 -14.58 -14.54 -15.72
C PHE A 347 -15.77 -14.96 -16.59
N THR A 348 -15.83 -14.51 -17.85
CA THR A 348 -16.83 -14.97 -18.82
C THR A 348 -16.66 -16.46 -19.12
N ALA A 349 -15.43 -16.93 -19.31
CA ALA A 349 -15.14 -18.34 -19.52
C ALA A 349 -15.55 -19.21 -18.32
N GLY A 350 -15.47 -18.67 -17.09
CA GLY A 350 -15.82 -19.40 -15.87
C GLY A 350 -17.25 -19.25 -15.38
N LEU A 351 -17.88 -18.09 -15.54
CA LEU A 351 -19.21 -17.75 -15.03
C LEU A 351 -20.27 -17.51 -16.14
N GLY A 352 -19.88 -17.65 -17.42
CA GLY A 352 -20.76 -17.35 -18.55
C GLY A 352 -21.14 -15.86 -18.65
N ASP A 353 -22.35 -15.56 -19.09
CA ASP A 353 -22.84 -14.21 -19.38
C ASP A 353 -22.82 -13.25 -18.18
N ILE A 354 -22.81 -13.76 -16.96
CA ILE A 354 -22.72 -12.91 -15.76
C ILE A 354 -21.29 -12.48 -15.44
N GLY A 355 -20.28 -13.10 -16.06
CA GLY A 355 -18.86 -12.84 -15.79
C GLY A 355 -18.46 -11.37 -15.97
N PRO A 356 -18.74 -10.70 -17.10
CA PRO A 356 -18.41 -9.30 -17.31
C PRO A 356 -19.02 -8.37 -16.27
N GLY A 357 -20.31 -8.59 -15.95
CA GLY A 357 -21.04 -7.83 -14.94
C GLY A 357 -20.47 -8.02 -13.54
N PHE A 358 -20.12 -9.25 -13.17
CA PHE A 358 -19.48 -9.56 -11.90
C PHE A 358 -18.14 -8.81 -11.74
N VAL A 359 -17.29 -8.87 -12.77
CA VAL A 359 -15.99 -8.16 -12.76
C VAL A 359 -16.19 -6.65 -12.69
N ALA A 360 -17.15 -6.08 -13.45
CA ALA A 360 -17.43 -4.64 -13.43
C ALA A 360 -17.87 -4.17 -12.03
N ILE A 361 -18.74 -4.92 -11.36
CA ILE A 361 -19.20 -4.62 -10.00
C ILE A 361 -18.04 -4.75 -8.98
N CYS A 362 -17.25 -5.81 -9.07
CA CYS A 362 -16.07 -5.97 -8.21
C CYS A 362 -15.05 -4.85 -8.45
N LEU A 363 -14.79 -4.50 -9.72
CA LEU A 363 -13.92 -3.39 -10.10
C LEU A 363 -14.43 -2.06 -9.54
N PHE A 364 -15.74 -1.81 -9.58
CA PHE A 364 -16.32 -0.63 -8.97
C PHE A 364 -15.97 -0.55 -7.48
N PHE A 365 -16.22 -1.60 -6.71
CA PHE A 365 -15.90 -1.58 -5.28
C PHE A 365 -14.40 -1.41 -5.03
N PHE A 366 -13.54 -2.13 -5.72
CA PHE A 366 -12.10 -2.05 -5.58
C PHE A 366 -11.56 -0.66 -5.94
N ALA A 367 -11.86 -0.19 -7.14
CA ALA A 367 -11.39 1.11 -7.61
C ALA A 367 -12.00 2.27 -6.82
N PHE A 368 -13.27 2.16 -6.41
CA PHE A 368 -13.92 3.20 -5.64
C PHE A 368 -13.36 3.30 -4.20
N THR A 369 -13.06 2.17 -3.55
CA THR A 369 -12.38 2.20 -2.26
C THR A 369 -10.98 2.81 -2.37
N THR A 370 -10.27 2.54 -3.48
CA THR A 370 -8.98 3.16 -3.78
C THR A 370 -9.09 4.67 -3.98
N ILE A 371 -10.12 5.15 -4.69
CA ILE A 371 -10.41 6.61 -4.81
C ILE A 371 -10.52 7.24 -3.43
N VAL A 372 -11.24 6.61 -2.53
CA VAL A 372 -11.44 7.13 -1.16
C VAL A 372 -10.13 7.12 -0.36
N GLY A 373 -9.34 6.05 -0.45
CA GLY A 373 -8.04 5.94 0.20
C GLY A 373 -7.01 6.96 -0.32
N TRP A 374 -6.89 7.07 -1.63
CA TRP A 374 -5.93 7.98 -2.27
C TRP A 374 -6.32 9.45 -2.11
N TYR A 375 -7.62 9.77 -2.15
CA TYR A 375 -8.10 11.09 -1.77
C TYR A 375 -7.63 11.44 -0.35
N PHE A 376 -7.81 10.52 0.60
CA PHE A 376 -7.39 10.73 1.99
C PHE A 376 -5.88 10.96 2.12
N PHE A 377 -5.03 10.21 1.40
CA PHE A 377 -3.59 10.40 1.43
C PHE A 377 -3.18 11.77 0.88
N GLY A 378 -3.78 12.21 -0.22
CA GLY A 378 -3.58 13.55 -0.75
C GLY A 378 -4.06 14.64 0.21
N GLU A 379 -5.22 14.46 0.87
CA GLU A 379 -5.75 15.40 1.88
C GLU A 379 -4.77 15.59 3.04
N GLN A 380 -4.13 14.52 3.54
CA GLN A 380 -3.13 14.63 4.60
C GLN A 380 -1.93 15.48 4.18
N ASN A 381 -1.50 15.38 2.92
CA ASN A 381 -0.39 16.17 2.39
C ASN A 381 -0.78 17.62 2.06
N VAL A 382 -2.00 17.87 1.63
CA VAL A 382 -2.55 19.24 1.53
C VAL A 382 -2.59 19.91 2.91
N LYS A 383 -3.05 19.20 3.94
CA LYS A 383 -3.02 19.71 5.33
C LYS A 383 -1.60 20.01 5.79
N TYR A 384 -0.64 19.16 5.45
CA TYR A 384 0.77 19.33 5.80
C TYR A 384 1.40 20.58 5.14
N LEU A 385 1.16 20.79 3.84
CA LEU A 385 1.77 21.88 3.06
C LEU A 385 1.06 23.22 3.22
N LEU A 386 -0.28 23.21 3.11
CA LEU A 386 -1.10 24.40 2.92
C LEU A 386 -2.03 24.69 4.10
N GLY A 387 -2.24 23.69 4.98
CA GLY A 387 -3.14 23.80 6.13
C GLY A 387 -4.59 23.46 5.81
N LEU A 388 -5.41 23.43 6.85
CA LEU A 388 -6.80 22.96 6.80
C LEU A 388 -7.71 23.76 5.85
N ARG A 389 -7.43 25.05 5.65
CA ARG A 389 -8.25 25.94 4.79
C ARG A 389 -8.29 25.49 3.32
N TRP A 390 -7.28 24.79 2.85
CA TRP A 390 -7.15 24.34 1.46
C TRP A 390 -7.80 22.99 1.16
N VAL A 391 -8.24 22.27 2.20
CA VAL A 391 -8.86 20.94 2.04
C VAL A 391 -10.13 21.00 1.18
N GLN A 392 -10.93 22.06 1.33
CA GLN A 392 -12.15 22.21 0.52
C GLN A 392 -11.84 22.40 -0.97
N SER A 393 -10.84 23.24 -1.30
CA SER A 393 -10.40 23.43 -2.69
C SER A 393 -9.84 22.16 -3.28
N TYR A 394 -9.01 21.43 -2.51
CA TYR A 394 -8.49 20.13 -2.90
C TYR A 394 -9.61 19.12 -3.20
N ARG A 395 -10.63 19.04 -2.34
CA ARG A 395 -11.79 18.15 -2.54
C ARG A 395 -12.50 18.42 -3.86
N VAL A 396 -12.78 19.69 -4.15
CA VAL A 396 -13.42 20.08 -5.42
C VAL A 396 -12.56 19.70 -6.61
N LEU A 397 -11.25 19.98 -6.55
CA LEU A 397 -10.32 19.61 -7.62
C LEU A 397 -10.29 18.10 -7.86
N VAL A 398 -10.19 17.28 -6.80
CA VAL A 398 -10.21 15.81 -6.97
C VAL A 398 -11.50 15.35 -7.63
N LEU A 399 -12.66 15.89 -7.26
CA LEU A 399 -13.93 15.55 -7.88
C LEU A 399 -13.96 15.94 -9.38
N CYS A 400 -13.38 17.09 -9.75
CA CYS A 400 -13.21 17.47 -11.14
C CYS A 400 -12.29 16.48 -11.89
N PHE A 401 -11.19 16.07 -11.29
CA PHE A 401 -10.28 15.09 -11.88
C PHE A 401 -10.92 13.70 -12.03
N LEU A 402 -11.74 13.26 -11.08
CA LEU A 402 -12.53 12.02 -11.22
C LEU A 402 -13.44 12.07 -12.45
N MET A 403 -14.14 13.20 -12.63
CA MET A 403 -15.02 13.39 -13.80
C MET A 403 -14.21 13.40 -15.09
N LEU A 404 -13.10 14.16 -15.15
CA LEU A 404 -12.21 14.20 -16.33
C LEU A 404 -11.64 12.80 -16.64
N GLY A 405 -11.22 12.05 -15.63
CA GLY A 405 -10.68 10.70 -15.79
C GLY A 405 -11.63 9.75 -16.50
N SER A 406 -12.94 9.89 -16.28
CA SER A 406 -13.95 9.03 -16.89
C SER A 406 -14.02 9.17 -18.41
N PHE A 407 -13.51 10.26 -19.00
CA PHE A 407 -13.58 10.54 -20.45
C PHE A 407 -12.24 10.41 -21.19
N LEU A 408 -11.10 10.33 -20.45
CA LEU A 408 -9.79 10.33 -21.06
C LEU A 408 -9.41 8.96 -21.65
N HIS A 409 -8.48 8.99 -22.61
CA HIS A 409 -7.90 7.77 -23.15
C HIS A 409 -7.17 6.98 -22.06
N VAL A 410 -7.52 5.70 -21.93
CA VAL A 410 -6.99 4.77 -20.91
C VAL A 410 -5.45 4.79 -20.88
N THR A 411 -4.80 4.67 -22.03
CA THR A 411 -3.34 4.59 -22.15
C THR A 411 -2.61 5.80 -21.52
N LEU A 412 -3.04 7.02 -21.88
CA LEU A 412 -2.41 8.24 -21.36
C LEU A 412 -2.55 8.35 -19.84
N VAL A 413 -3.72 8.02 -19.30
CA VAL A 413 -4.00 8.12 -17.86
C VAL A 413 -3.11 7.16 -17.06
N TRP A 414 -2.93 5.94 -17.55
CA TRP A 414 -2.03 4.95 -16.93
C TRP A 414 -0.56 5.36 -17.01
N GLU A 415 -0.11 5.88 -18.14
CA GLU A 415 1.27 6.32 -18.31
C GLU A 415 1.61 7.51 -17.38
N LEU A 416 0.70 8.47 -17.24
CA LEU A 416 0.86 9.56 -16.28
C LEU A 416 0.87 9.07 -14.83
N ALA A 417 0.05 8.09 -14.49
CA ALA A 417 0.04 7.50 -13.15
C ALA A 417 1.38 6.79 -12.85
N ASP A 418 1.89 6.00 -13.78
CA ASP A 418 3.20 5.34 -13.63
C ASP A 418 4.32 6.36 -13.45
N PHE A 419 4.32 7.46 -14.23
CA PHE A 419 5.32 8.51 -14.12
C PHE A 419 5.32 9.20 -12.75
N PHE A 420 4.15 9.69 -12.30
CA PHE A 420 4.07 10.41 -11.02
C PHE A 420 4.25 9.50 -9.81
N ASN A 421 3.78 8.23 -9.88
CA ASN A 421 4.07 7.23 -8.87
C ASN A 421 5.59 6.98 -8.76
N GLY A 422 6.29 6.88 -9.88
CA GLY A 422 7.74 6.71 -9.89
C GLY A 422 8.48 7.85 -9.21
N ILE A 423 8.08 9.09 -9.48
CA ILE A 423 8.67 10.29 -8.84
C ILE A 423 8.42 10.30 -7.33
N MET A 424 7.22 9.90 -6.89
CA MET A 424 6.83 9.88 -5.48
C MET A 424 7.65 8.88 -4.66
N VAL A 425 8.06 7.77 -5.25
CA VAL A 425 8.85 6.71 -4.60
C VAL A 425 10.21 7.21 -4.10
N ILE A 426 10.89 8.02 -4.89
CA ILE A 426 12.30 8.42 -4.65
C ILE A 426 12.52 9.04 -3.27
N PRO A 427 11.83 10.12 -2.87
CA PRO A 427 12.03 10.75 -1.56
C PRO A 427 11.67 9.83 -0.40
N ASN A 428 10.69 8.94 -0.58
CA ASN A 428 10.30 7.99 0.44
C ASN A 428 11.39 6.93 0.67
N VAL A 429 11.92 6.33 -0.39
CA VAL A 429 12.98 5.32 -0.28
C VAL A 429 14.25 5.91 0.34
N ILE A 430 14.62 7.14 -0.02
CA ILE A 430 15.74 7.86 0.64
C ILE A 430 15.51 7.93 2.15
N ALA A 431 14.30 8.27 2.58
CA ALA A 431 13.98 8.36 3.99
C ALA A 431 14.00 6.99 4.70
N LEU A 432 13.48 5.95 4.05
CA LEU A 432 13.48 4.59 4.61
C LEU A 432 14.90 4.07 4.84
N LEU A 433 15.78 4.25 3.86
CA LEU A 433 17.18 3.84 3.97
C LEU A 433 17.91 4.63 5.08
N ALA A 434 17.75 5.94 5.11
CA ALA A 434 18.39 6.82 6.09
C ALA A 434 17.88 6.57 7.52
N LEU A 435 16.58 6.30 7.71
CA LEU A 435 15.97 6.05 9.01
C LEU A 435 15.91 4.56 9.40
N SER A 436 16.45 3.69 8.58
CA SER A 436 16.42 2.23 8.82
C SER A 436 17.04 1.79 10.15
N ALA A 437 18.07 2.52 10.64
CA ALA A 437 18.68 2.26 11.95
C ALA A 437 17.70 2.59 13.10
N LEU A 438 16.87 3.63 12.95
CA LEU A 438 15.83 3.95 13.91
C LEU A 438 14.75 2.87 13.94
N VAL A 439 14.30 2.39 12.78
CA VAL A 439 13.33 1.28 12.69
C VAL A 439 13.87 0.04 13.41
N ALA A 440 15.13 -0.33 13.16
CA ALA A 440 15.77 -1.48 13.82
C ALA A 440 15.87 -1.29 15.36
N LYS A 441 16.11 -0.06 15.83
CA LYS A 441 16.14 0.27 17.26
C LYS A 441 14.75 0.14 17.90
N VAL A 442 13.71 0.65 17.23
CA VAL A 442 12.31 0.54 17.68
C VAL A 442 11.86 -0.91 17.70
N LEU A 443 12.26 -1.71 16.69
CA LEU A 443 11.98 -3.14 16.67
C LEU A 443 12.68 -3.90 17.79
N LYS A 444 13.93 -3.55 18.09
CA LYS A 444 14.66 -4.16 19.21
C LYS A 444 14.00 -3.86 20.57
N ASP A 445 13.51 -2.65 20.78
CA ASP A 445 12.75 -2.29 21.98
C ASP A 445 11.47 -3.12 22.09
N TYR A 446 10.72 -3.24 20.98
CA TYR A 446 9.53 -4.08 20.91
C TYR A 446 9.81 -5.56 21.23
N ASP A 447 10.86 -6.13 20.59
CA ASP A 447 11.25 -7.51 20.77
C ASP A 447 11.64 -7.78 22.24
N THR A 448 12.40 -6.88 22.88
CA THR A 448 12.82 -7.00 24.28
C THR A 448 11.62 -7.01 25.22
N LYS A 449 10.70 -6.06 25.11
CA LYS A 449 9.51 -5.97 25.96
C LYS A 449 8.58 -7.17 25.75
N PHE A 450 8.42 -7.59 24.50
CA PHE A 450 7.62 -8.77 24.17
C PHE A 450 8.18 -10.05 24.79
N MET A 451 9.51 -10.24 24.78
CA MET A 451 10.17 -11.41 25.38
C MET A 451 10.06 -11.42 26.91
N LEU A 452 10.00 -10.25 27.54
CA LEU A 452 9.79 -10.12 28.99
C LEU A 452 8.32 -10.32 29.40
N GLY A 453 7.41 -10.57 28.45
CA GLY A 453 5.98 -10.68 28.73
C GLY A 453 5.31 -9.35 29.10
N GLU A 454 6.03 -8.23 28.94
CA GLU A 454 5.50 -6.89 29.17
C GLU A 454 4.59 -6.47 28.02
N THR A 455 3.59 -5.63 28.29
CA THR A 455 2.84 -4.96 27.22
C THR A 455 3.78 -3.91 26.61
N PRO A 456 4.21 -4.05 25.33
CA PRO A 456 5.12 -3.10 24.74
C PRO A 456 4.48 -1.70 24.64
N GLU A 457 4.93 -0.77 25.46
CA GLU A 457 4.54 0.64 25.39
C GLU A 457 5.71 1.48 24.90
N TYR A 458 5.44 2.34 23.91
CA TYR A 458 6.45 3.19 23.28
C TYR A 458 6.50 4.56 23.97
N GLY A 459 7.22 4.65 25.09
CA GLY A 459 7.36 5.91 25.82
C GLY A 459 8.76 6.52 25.75
N ALA A 460 9.78 5.72 26.09
CA ALA A 460 11.14 6.22 26.30
C ALA A 460 11.94 6.55 25.02
N LEU A 461 11.55 6.01 23.86
CA LEU A 461 12.22 6.23 22.57
C LEU A 461 11.50 7.25 21.67
N SER A 462 10.30 7.68 22.06
CA SER A 462 9.56 8.69 21.29
C SER A 462 10.28 10.04 21.36
N PRO A 463 10.51 10.72 20.24
CA PRO A 463 11.05 12.09 20.25
C PRO A 463 10.15 13.10 20.99
N SER A 464 8.87 12.77 21.22
CA SER A 464 7.87 13.57 21.92
C SER A 464 7.40 12.96 23.24
N GLY A 465 8.11 11.99 23.82
CA GLY A 465 7.70 11.33 25.06
C GLY A 465 6.47 10.41 24.92
N GLY A 466 6.21 9.88 23.72
CA GLY A 466 5.07 9.00 23.43
C GLY A 466 3.83 9.72 22.90
N GLU A 467 3.76 11.05 23.01
CA GLU A 467 2.67 11.82 22.45
C GLU A 467 2.94 12.24 20.99
N PRO A 468 1.88 12.40 20.15
CA PRO A 468 2.01 12.99 18.82
C PRO A 468 2.57 14.42 18.90
N PHE A 469 3.45 14.80 17.98
CA PHE A 469 3.94 16.17 17.91
C PHE A 469 2.80 17.18 17.66
N SER A 470 2.79 18.32 18.37
CA SER A 470 1.88 19.42 18.03
C SER A 470 2.41 20.21 16.84
N LEU A 471 1.53 20.63 15.94
CA LEU A 471 1.86 21.49 14.80
C LEU A 471 1.86 22.98 15.15
N GLU A 472 1.52 23.37 16.40
CA GLU A 472 1.58 24.76 16.82
C GLU A 472 3.02 25.28 16.70
N PRO A 473 3.24 26.45 16.07
CA PRO A 473 4.53 27.09 16.09
C PRO A 473 4.86 27.41 17.55
N SER A 474 5.87 26.73 18.10
CA SER A 474 6.43 27.10 19.40
C SER A 474 6.64 28.62 19.43
N PRO A 475 6.13 29.35 20.45
CA PRO A 475 6.43 30.77 20.57
C PRO A 475 7.95 30.91 20.54
N ARG A 476 8.45 31.76 19.66
CA ARG A 476 9.88 32.01 19.44
C ARG A 476 10.53 32.38 20.76
N LYS A 477 10.96 31.40 21.56
CA LYS A 477 11.92 31.62 22.64
C LYS A 477 13.28 31.84 21.99
N GLY A 478 13.82 33.00 22.24
CA GLY A 478 15.07 33.48 21.67
C GLY A 478 16.17 32.42 21.79
N ARG A 479 16.91 32.23 20.68
CA ARG A 479 18.09 31.37 20.60
C ARG A 479 19.10 31.79 21.69
N ARG A 480 19.11 31.07 22.80
CA ARG A 480 20.32 30.89 23.60
C ARG A 480 20.78 29.47 23.37
N PHE A 481 21.81 29.31 22.58
CA PHE A 481 22.60 28.09 22.49
C PHE A 481 23.23 27.86 23.88
N SER A 482 22.56 27.12 24.74
CA SER A 482 23.18 26.50 25.90
C SER A 482 23.59 25.09 25.50
N ARG A 483 24.89 24.85 25.46
CA ARG A 483 25.49 23.51 25.35
C ARG A 483 24.87 22.62 26.45
N LEU A 484 23.99 21.72 26.06
CA LEU A 484 23.44 20.71 26.95
C LEU A 484 24.53 19.68 27.20
N LYS A 485 25.29 19.88 28.28
CA LYS A 485 26.10 18.83 28.86
C LYS A 485 25.15 17.72 29.32
N LEU A 486 25.16 16.60 28.64
CA LEU A 486 24.50 15.36 29.07
C LEU A 486 25.19 14.91 30.39
N ARG A 487 24.64 15.33 31.52
CA ARG A 487 24.93 14.69 32.79
C ARG A 487 24.15 13.38 32.86
N LEU A 488 24.82 12.28 32.54
CA LEU A 488 24.37 10.93 32.89
C LEU A 488 24.25 10.85 34.42
N ARG A 489 23.08 11.08 34.99
CA ARG A 489 22.74 10.64 36.32
C ARG A 489 22.64 9.11 36.26
N ARG A 490 23.73 8.43 36.70
CA ARG A 490 23.68 7.03 37.10
C ARG A 490 22.66 6.90 38.24
N LYS A 491 21.42 6.49 37.97
CA LYS A 491 20.59 5.86 38.96
C LYS A 491 21.23 4.49 39.23
N LYS A 492 21.69 4.27 40.45
CA LYS A 492 22.10 2.96 40.94
C LYS A 492 20.90 2.01 40.77
N THR A 493 21.04 1.04 39.89
CA THR A 493 20.18 -0.15 39.87
C THR A 493 20.38 -0.91 41.16
N PRO A 494 19.35 -1.40 41.84
CA PRO A 494 19.52 -2.33 42.96
C PRO A 494 20.22 -3.60 42.46
N PRO A 495 20.98 -4.29 43.32
CA PRO A 495 21.70 -5.49 42.94
C PRO A 495 20.71 -6.56 42.46
N VAL A 496 21.04 -7.16 41.33
CA VAL A 496 20.31 -8.30 40.77
C VAL A 496 20.44 -9.45 41.76
N ASN A 497 19.33 -10.01 42.21
CA ASN A 497 19.31 -11.16 43.09
C ASN A 497 19.80 -12.38 42.31
N LEU A 498 20.90 -12.97 42.70
CA LEU A 498 21.53 -14.13 42.06
C LEU A 498 20.59 -15.36 41.99
N ASP A 499 19.63 -15.46 42.92
CA ASP A 499 18.66 -16.54 42.98
C ASP A 499 17.66 -16.52 41.81
N GLU A 500 17.39 -15.35 41.16
CA GLU A 500 16.56 -15.28 39.97
C GLU A 500 17.27 -15.74 38.66
N MET A 501 18.61 -15.64 38.64
CA MET A 501 19.37 -16.13 37.49
C MET A 501 19.49 -17.66 37.46
N ASP A 502 19.50 -18.33 38.61
CA ASP A 502 19.53 -19.79 38.65
C ASP A 502 18.17 -20.43 38.28
N GLN A 503 17.07 -19.77 38.60
CA GLN A 503 15.73 -20.22 38.15
C GLN A 503 15.53 -20.10 36.63
N LEU A 504 16.23 -19.21 35.93
CA LEU A 504 16.19 -19.09 34.48
C LEU A 504 17.01 -20.18 33.77
N LYS A 505 18.09 -20.65 34.40
CA LYS A 505 18.89 -21.78 33.91
C LYS A 505 18.13 -23.11 33.98
N GLU A 506 17.40 -23.32 35.08
CA GLU A 506 16.57 -24.54 35.24
C GLU A 506 15.40 -24.64 34.25
N ARG A 507 15.01 -23.54 33.62
CA ARG A 507 13.95 -23.52 32.59
C ARG A 507 14.44 -23.69 31.15
N GLY A 508 15.72 -24.02 30.95
CA GLY A 508 16.30 -24.38 29.66
C GLY A 508 16.35 -23.23 28.61
N LEU A 509 16.47 -21.96 29.04
CA LEU A 509 16.45 -20.79 28.20
C LEU A 509 17.83 -20.21 27.85
N ASP A 510 18.89 -20.98 28.02
CA ASP A 510 20.29 -20.58 27.76
C ASP A 510 20.75 -20.79 26.30
N ARG A 511 19.84 -21.10 25.39
CA ARG A 511 20.13 -21.14 23.95
C ARG A 511 19.17 -20.26 23.18
N PHE A 512 19.56 -18.98 23.05
CA PHE A 512 19.25 -18.20 21.83
C PHE A 512 20.08 -16.92 21.79
#